data_d253f63a880d83a5f2e3b8f43b80dacf
#
_entry.id   d253f63a880d83a5f2e3b8f43b80dacf
#
_cell.length_a   1.000
_cell.length_b   1.000
_cell.length_c   1.000
_cell.angle_alpha   90.00
_cell.angle_beta   90.00
_cell.angle_gamma   90.00
#
_symmetry.space_group_name_H-M   'P 1'
#
loop_
_entity.id
_entity.type
_entity.pdbx_description
1 polymer ?
#
loop_
_entity_poly.entity_id
_entity_poly.type
_entity_poly.pdbx_seq_one_letter_code
_entity_poly.pdbx_strand_id
1 'polypeptide(L)'
;LPGGGHRVWVAVADVSHYLREDSALDREARSRGCSLYLPNRAIPMLPEALSGNICSLLPDQDRLAMVVRIDLDGNLGVRNTDFCAAVIHSRARLDYPGVAAALAGKVQGKHKKYEPLLPALRGLDALARKLRARRQQRGALDLDLPQVVVELDRDDPGLVRDIRRARRDPGERHAYAMIEEFMLAANMAVGESFEERGEPTLWRIHPAPDAEKMHNFSAMAERYGIQVDEEEARTPSGLAAVLKRLQGHPAEKALSFQLLRSLKQATYDGTNAGHFGLAATAYLHFTSPIRRYPDVVVHRLLKRRLASQGKPAGGFSPLSQGPTLSPEDLRRIATESSFAERKAMEAEREVVDLYRSFFMRDRVGDVLDGTISGVASFGAFVAADQPFVEGLVRTEHLLPDDFYDYDEVACRLVGRRSGRTFSLGDAVQVEVLSASVARRQVDLRLHGDRARPQRERRGQAARPAKTRHTQGRRPGKATPKRTSRSGKRRR
;
A
#
# COMPACT_ATOMS: atom_id res chain seq x y z
N LEU A 1 -28.50 -10.85 5.40
CA LEU A 1 -28.83 -12.18 5.91
C LEU A 1 -29.55 -12.03 7.28
N PRO A 2 -30.33 -13.03 7.69
CA PRO A 2 -30.91 -13.03 9.03
C PRO A 2 -29.82 -12.89 10.12
N GLY A 3 -30.13 -12.15 11.20
CA GLY A 3 -29.17 -11.91 12.29
C GLY A 3 -28.12 -10.84 11.97
N GLY A 4 -28.41 -9.90 11.06
CA GLY A 4 -27.52 -8.79 10.72
C GLY A 4 -26.33 -9.17 9.83
N GLY A 5 -26.33 -10.37 9.28
CA GLY A 5 -25.26 -10.85 8.37
C GLY A 5 -25.36 -10.27 6.96
N HIS A 6 -24.29 -10.43 6.20
CA HIS A 6 -24.19 -9.95 4.82
C HIS A 6 -23.88 -11.09 3.86
N ARG A 7 -24.44 -11.02 2.64
CA ARG A 7 -24.06 -11.86 1.52
C ARG A 7 -23.35 -10.99 0.49
N VAL A 8 -22.09 -11.32 0.21
CA VAL A 8 -21.25 -10.61 -0.77
C VAL A 8 -21.03 -11.53 -1.98
N TRP A 9 -21.15 -10.97 -3.16
CA TRP A 9 -20.82 -11.62 -4.42
C TRP A 9 -19.68 -10.87 -5.06
N VAL A 10 -18.58 -11.57 -5.34
CA VAL A 10 -17.44 -11.04 -6.07
C VAL A 10 -17.32 -11.79 -7.38
N ALA A 11 -17.62 -11.09 -8.47
CA ALA A 11 -17.54 -11.63 -9.84
C ALA A 11 -16.26 -11.13 -10.51
N VAL A 12 -15.47 -12.04 -11.03
CA VAL A 12 -14.19 -11.79 -11.69
C VAL A 12 -14.25 -12.35 -13.10
N ALA A 13 -13.69 -11.64 -14.08
CA ALA A 13 -13.64 -12.10 -15.47
C ALA A 13 -13.12 -13.54 -15.59
N ASP A 14 -13.83 -14.41 -16.26
CA ASP A 14 -13.42 -15.78 -16.49
C ASP A 14 -12.46 -15.91 -17.68
N VAL A 15 -11.24 -15.44 -17.47
CA VAL A 15 -10.18 -15.51 -18.48
C VAL A 15 -9.80 -16.94 -18.83
N SER A 16 -9.88 -17.85 -17.86
CA SER A 16 -9.52 -19.24 -18.05
C SER A 16 -10.43 -20.00 -19.05
N HIS A 17 -11.61 -19.45 -19.35
CA HIS A 17 -12.49 -19.96 -20.39
C HIS A 17 -11.88 -19.79 -21.79
N TYR A 18 -11.26 -18.65 -22.03
CA TYR A 18 -10.70 -18.29 -23.35
C TYR A 18 -9.24 -18.72 -23.50
N LEU A 19 -8.54 -18.91 -22.39
CA LEU A 19 -7.12 -19.25 -22.36
C LEU A 19 -6.95 -20.75 -22.13
N ARG A 20 -6.99 -21.53 -23.25
CA ARG A 20 -6.80 -22.97 -23.20
C ARG A 20 -5.38 -23.28 -22.74
N GLU A 21 -5.25 -24.21 -21.79
CA GLU A 21 -3.97 -24.67 -21.25
C GLU A 21 -3.06 -25.20 -22.37
N ASP A 22 -1.78 -24.87 -22.30
CA ASP A 22 -0.74 -25.19 -23.28
C ASP A 22 -0.98 -24.69 -24.72
N SER A 23 -1.97 -23.84 -24.95
CA SER A 23 -2.10 -23.15 -26.22
C SER A 23 -0.94 -22.15 -26.44
N ALA A 24 -0.74 -21.71 -27.68
CA ALA A 24 0.24 -20.65 -27.97
C ALA A 24 -0.02 -19.39 -27.15
N LEU A 25 -1.31 -19.04 -26.95
CA LEU A 25 -1.73 -17.90 -26.15
C LEU A 25 -1.43 -18.10 -24.67
N ASP A 26 -1.61 -19.30 -24.15
CA ASP A 26 -1.29 -19.63 -22.75
C ASP A 26 0.22 -19.59 -22.48
N ARG A 27 1.01 -20.16 -23.39
CA ARG A 27 2.48 -20.09 -23.27
C ARG A 27 2.99 -18.66 -23.28
N GLU A 28 2.43 -17.81 -24.14
CA GLU A 28 2.78 -16.38 -24.17
C GLU A 28 2.36 -15.66 -22.88
N ALA A 29 1.11 -15.87 -22.41
CA ALA A 29 0.65 -15.30 -21.15
C ALA A 29 1.50 -15.73 -19.95
N ARG A 30 1.89 -17.00 -19.89
CA ARG A 30 2.78 -17.56 -18.87
C ARG A 30 4.18 -16.92 -18.95
N SER A 31 4.74 -16.78 -20.15
CA SER A 31 6.05 -16.15 -20.37
C SER A 31 6.05 -14.68 -19.91
N ARG A 32 4.98 -13.94 -20.16
CA ARG A 32 4.81 -12.57 -19.65
C ARG A 32 4.59 -12.51 -18.14
N GLY A 33 3.90 -13.48 -17.59
CA GLY A 33 3.54 -13.61 -16.18
C GLY A 33 2.56 -12.56 -15.67
N CYS A 34 2.71 -11.30 -16.09
CA CYS A 34 1.80 -10.19 -15.77
C CYS A 34 1.79 -9.10 -16.86
N SER A 35 0.80 -8.20 -16.79
CA SER A 35 0.79 -6.97 -17.57
C SER A 35 1.77 -5.96 -17.00
N LEU A 36 2.39 -5.15 -17.87
CA LEU A 36 3.33 -4.08 -17.53
C LEU A 36 2.67 -2.72 -17.77
N TYR A 37 2.72 -1.82 -16.79
CA TYR A 37 2.06 -0.52 -16.83
C TYR A 37 3.08 0.62 -16.87
N LEU A 38 3.34 1.13 -18.07
CA LEU A 38 4.20 2.28 -18.29
C LEU A 38 3.39 3.58 -18.29
N PRO A 39 3.99 4.73 -18.00
CA PRO A 39 3.27 6.01 -17.97
C PRO A 39 2.53 6.34 -19.27
N ASN A 40 3.10 5.96 -20.42
CA ASN A 40 2.54 6.26 -21.75
C ASN A 40 1.69 5.13 -22.34
N ARG A 41 1.79 3.91 -21.83
CA ARG A 41 1.06 2.74 -22.36
C ARG A 41 1.05 1.57 -21.37
N ALA A 42 0.05 0.71 -21.52
CA ALA A 42 0.07 -0.62 -20.93
C ALA A 42 0.54 -1.66 -21.96
N ILE A 43 1.36 -2.61 -21.53
CA ILE A 43 1.71 -3.80 -22.30
C ILE A 43 0.95 -4.95 -21.63
N PRO A 44 -0.20 -5.37 -22.19
CA PRO A 44 -1.06 -6.34 -21.54
C PRO A 44 -0.47 -7.75 -21.62
N MET A 45 -0.78 -8.57 -20.62
CA MET A 45 -0.45 -10.00 -20.61
C MET A 45 -1.17 -10.76 -21.74
N LEU A 46 -2.37 -10.36 -22.05
CA LEU A 46 -3.24 -10.95 -23.08
C LEU A 46 -3.44 -9.97 -24.23
N PRO A 47 -3.73 -10.45 -25.47
CA PRO A 47 -4.11 -9.57 -26.57
C PRO A 47 -5.27 -8.65 -26.19
N GLU A 48 -5.29 -7.45 -26.75
CA GLU A 48 -6.30 -6.43 -26.44
C GLU A 48 -7.73 -6.90 -26.72
N ALA A 49 -7.92 -7.69 -27.77
CA ALA A 49 -9.22 -8.31 -28.08
C ALA A 49 -9.79 -9.12 -26.91
N LEU A 50 -8.92 -9.74 -26.09
CA LEU A 50 -9.33 -10.44 -24.86
C LEU A 50 -9.36 -9.47 -23.67
N SER A 51 -8.28 -8.81 -23.38
CA SER A 51 -8.12 -8.00 -22.16
C SER A 51 -9.03 -6.77 -22.14
N GLY A 52 -9.19 -6.10 -23.26
CA GLY A 52 -9.99 -4.87 -23.41
C GLY A 52 -11.45 -5.09 -23.77
N ASN A 53 -11.80 -6.26 -24.32
CA ASN A 53 -13.15 -6.53 -24.82
C ASN A 53 -13.77 -7.79 -24.19
N ILE A 54 -13.43 -8.98 -24.70
CA ILE A 54 -14.17 -10.23 -24.41
C ILE A 54 -14.12 -10.58 -22.92
N CYS A 55 -12.97 -10.44 -22.26
CA CYS A 55 -12.82 -10.69 -20.83
C CYS A 55 -13.21 -9.48 -19.97
N SER A 56 -13.35 -8.29 -20.56
CA SER A 56 -13.72 -7.09 -19.79
C SER A 56 -15.20 -7.13 -19.40
N LEU A 57 -15.50 -6.90 -18.12
CA LEU A 57 -16.87 -6.88 -17.58
C LEU A 57 -17.57 -5.57 -17.95
N LEU A 58 -17.75 -5.34 -19.26
CA LEU A 58 -18.35 -4.13 -19.80
C LEU A 58 -19.84 -4.03 -19.41
N PRO A 59 -20.37 -2.80 -19.21
CA PRO A 59 -21.78 -2.62 -18.90
C PRO A 59 -22.66 -3.04 -20.07
N ASP A 60 -23.90 -3.46 -19.75
CA ASP A 60 -24.96 -3.83 -20.67
C ASP A 60 -24.58 -4.96 -21.64
N GLN A 61 -23.68 -5.83 -21.20
CA GLN A 61 -23.25 -7.01 -21.96
C GLN A 61 -23.13 -8.22 -21.04
N ASP A 62 -23.52 -9.38 -21.55
CA ASP A 62 -23.31 -10.66 -20.90
C ASP A 62 -21.83 -11.04 -20.95
N ARG A 63 -21.24 -11.32 -19.79
CA ARG A 63 -19.83 -11.69 -19.64
C ARG A 63 -19.66 -12.89 -18.75
N LEU A 64 -18.72 -13.76 -19.13
CA LEU A 64 -18.35 -14.91 -18.33
C LEU A 64 -17.55 -14.46 -17.11
N ALA A 65 -17.93 -14.97 -15.95
CA ALA A 65 -17.29 -14.65 -14.69
C ALA A 65 -17.12 -15.89 -13.81
N MET A 66 -16.04 -15.92 -13.06
CA MET A 66 -15.90 -16.75 -11.86
C MET A 66 -16.42 -15.95 -10.66
N VAL A 67 -17.33 -16.55 -9.91
CA VAL A 67 -18.01 -15.86 -8.81
C VAL A 67 -17.69 -16.53 -7.49
N VAL A 68 -17.35 -15.72 -6.53
CA VAL A 68 -17.21 -16.09 -5.11
C VAL A 68 -18.38 -15.48 -4.35
N ARG A 69 -19.18 -16.32 -3.68
CA ARG A 69 -20.20 -15.91 -2.73
C ARG A 69 -19.65 -16.09 -1.32
N ILE A 70 -19.70 -15.05 -0.53
CA ILE A 70 -19.23 -15.04 0.87
C ILE A 70 -20.42 -14.65 1.75
N ASP A 71 -20.84 -15.54 2.62
CA ASP A 71 -21.88 -15.30 3.63
C ASP A 71 -21.19 -14.94 4.96
N LEU A 72 -21.37 -13.72 5.40
CA LEU A 72 -20.83 -13.17 6.65
C LEU A 72 -21.92 -13.14 7.71
N ASP A 73 -21.57 -13.44 8.96
CA ASP A 73 -22.44 -13.23 10.12
C ASP A 73 -22.45 -11.76 10.57
N GLY A 74 -23.20 -11.45 11.63
CA GLY A 74 -23.29 -10.09 12.20
C GLY A 74 -21.95 -9.56 12.72
N ASN A 75 -21.00 -10.44 13.06
CA ASN A 75 -19.65 -10.13 13.52
C ASN A 75 -18.63 -10.20 12.38
N LEU A 76 -19.11 -10.32 11.13
CA LEU A 76 -18.28 -10.49 9.91
C LEU A 76 -17.46 -11.79 9.88
N GLY A 77 -17.82 -12.81 10.69
CA GLY A 77 -17.30 -14.17 10.55
C GLY A 77 -17.79 -14.78 9.24
N VAL A 78 -16.90 -15.45 8.50
CA VAL A 78 -17.31 -16.21 7.31
C VAL A 78 -18.08 -17.43 7.78
N ARG A 79 -19.37 -17.52 7.38
CA ARG A 79 -20.25 -18.68 7.65
C ARG A 79 -20.19 -19.70 6.56
N ASN A 80 -20.15 -19.22 5.32
CA ASN A 80 -20.14 -20.07 4.16
C ASN A 80 -19.49 -19.37 2.98
N THR A 81 -18.78 -20.14 2.17
CA THR A 81 -18.28 -19.71 0.86
C THR A 81 -18.76 -20.66 -0.21
N ASP A 82 -19.12 -20.12 -1.36
CA ASP A 82 -19.48 -20.91 -2.52
C ASP A 82 -18.89 -20.32 -3.78
N PHE A 83 -18.65 -21.17 -4.77
CA PHE A 83 -17.98 -20.81 -6.00
C PHE A 83 -18.76 -21.35 -7.19
N CYS A 84 -18.86 -20.56 -8.26
CA CYS A 84 -19.41 -21.01 -9.52
C CYS A 84 -18.84 -20.22 -10.69
N ALA A 85 -18.89 -20.82 -11.87
CA ALA A 85 -18.82 -20.06 -13.11
C ALA A 85 -20.25 -19.57 -13.45
N ALA A 86 -20.34 -18.32 -13.91
CA ALA A 86 -21.60 -17.65 -14.16
C ALA A 86 -21.52 -16.75 -15.40
N VAL A 87 -22.68 -16.38 -15.91
CA VAL A 87 -22.84 -15.25 -16.81
C VAL A 87 -23.34 -14.08 -15.99
N ILE A 88 -22.67 -12.95 -16.09
CA ILE A 88 -23.08 -11.71 -15.41
C ILE A 88 -23.41 -10.64 -16.43
N HIS A 89 -24.34 -9.76 -16.05
CA HIS A 89 -24.70 -8.56 -16.80
C HIS A 89 -24.42 -7.33 -15.97
N SER A 90 -23.31 -6.64 -16.28
CA SER A 90 -22.90 -5.46 -15.53
C SER A 90 -23.83 -4.28 -15.80
N ARG A 91 -24.25 -3.57 -14.77
CA ARG A 91 -25.17 -2.44 -14.87
C ARG A 91 -24.47 -1.10 -15.09
N ALA A 92 -23.23 -0.98 -14.68
CA ALA A 92 -22.49 0.29 -14.80
C ALA A 92 -20.99 0.07 -14.74
N ARG A 93 -20.27 0.89 -15.48
CA ARG A 93 -18.82 1.07 -15.34
C ARG A 93 -18.57 2.29 -14.45
N LEU A 94 -18.03 2.04 -13.27
CA LEU A 94 -17.71 3.07 -12.28
C LEU A 94 -16.21 3.38 -12.28
N ASP A 95 -15.87 4.58 -11.83
CA ASP A 95 -14.50 5.03 -11.61
C ASP A 95 -14.33 5.57 -10.17
N TYR A 96 -13.13 5.51 -9.62
CA TYR A 96 -12.86 5.90 -8.23
C TYR A 96 -13.19 7.38 -7.94
N PRO A 97 -12.83 8.36 -8.80
CA PRO A 97 -13.21 9.75 -8.57
C PRO A 97 -14.74 9.95 -8.54
N GLY A 98 -15.47 9.27 -9.42
CA GLY A 98 -16.93 9.35 -9.47
C GLY A 98 -17.59 8.72 -8.25
N VAL A 99 -17.11 7.56 -7.80
CA VAL A 99 -17.58 6.90 -6.56
C VAL A 99 -17.28 7.80 -5.35
N ALA A 100 -16.09 8.37 -5.26
CA ALA A 100 -15.71 9.30 -4.19
C ALA A 100 -16.65 10.50 -4.15
N ALA A 101 -16.92 11.12 -5.30
CA ALA A 101 -17.85 12.26 -5.40
C ALA A 101 -19.28 11.85 -4.99
N ALA A 102 -19.75 10.67 -5.42
CA ALA A 102 -21.09 10.18 -5.08
C ALA A 102 -21.25 9.92 -3.57
N LEU A 103 -20.27 9.26 -2.95
CA LEU A 103 -20.27 9.01 -1.50
C LEU A 103 -20.21 10.31 -0.70
N ALA A 104 -19.57 11.36 -1.22
CA ALA A 104 -19.57 12.71 -0.66
C ALA A 104 -20.86 13.52 -0.96
N GLY A 105 -21.88 12.89 -1.58
CA GLY A 105 -23.15 13.54 -1.90
C GLY A 105 -23.15 14.41 -3.16
N LYS A 106 -22.05 14.39 -3.95
CA LYS A 106 -21.92 15.18 -5.19
C LYS A 106 -22.44 14.37 -6.40
N VAL A 107 -23.75 14.24 -6.53
CA VAL A 107 -24.41 13.42 -7.59
C VAL A 107 -25.04 14.28 -8.71
N GLN A 108 -24.49 15.48 -8.96
CA GLN A 108 -24.97 16.39 -10.02
C GLN A 108 -24.05 16.36 -11.24
N GLY A 109 -24.52 16.88 -12.38
CA GLY A 109 -23.77 16.98 -13.62
C GLY A 109 -23.28 15.61 -14.10
N LYS A 110 -21.99 15.48 -14.38
CA LYS A 110 -21.35 14.23 -14.84
C LYS A 110 -21.48 13.06 -13.83
N HIS A 111 -21.76 13.34 -12.58
CA HIS A 111 -21.91 12.33 -11.52
C HIS A 111 -23.37 11.87 -11.33
N LYS A 112 -24.34 12.38 -12.07
CA LYS A 112 -25.74 11.98 -11.98
C LYS A 112 -25.95 10.48 -12.22
N LYS A 113 -25.13 9.86 -13.07
CA LYS A 113 -25.16 8.40 -13.34
C LYS A 113 -24.94 7.51 -12.11
N TYR A 114 -24.37 8.05 -11.01
CA TYR A 114 -24.13 7.32 -9.76
C TYR A 114 -25.32 7.36 -8.80
N GLU A 115 -26.28 8.26 -9.02
CA GLU A 115 -27.42 8.48 -8.10
C GLU A 115 -28.26 7.20 -7.86
N PRO A 116 -28.63 6.42 -8.89
CA PRO A 116 -29.39 5.17 -8.68
C PRO A 116 -28.60 4.10 -7.92
N LEU A 117 -27.28 4.17 -7.93
CA LEU A 117 -26.39 3.20 -7.32
C LEU A 117 -25.97 3.60 -5.88
N LEU A 118 -26.30 4.81 -5.47
CA LEU A 118 -25.83 5.38 -4.20
C LEU A 118 -26.20 4.55 -2.98
N PRO A 119 -27.44 3.98 -2.85
CA PRO A 119 -27.76 3.12 -1.72
C PRO A 119 -26.86 1.87 -1.65
N ALA A 120 -26.59 1.22 -2.79
CA ALA A 120 -25.70 0.07 -2.86
C ALA A 120 -24.24 0.47 -2.52
N LEU A 121 -23.73 1.58 -3.08
CA LEU A 121 -22.39 2.09 -2.80
C LEU A 121 -22.19 2.41 -1.31
N ARG A 122 -23.18 3.01 -0.65
CA ARG A 122 -23.14 3.27 0.80
C ARG A 122 -23.13 1.99 1.62
N GLY A 123 -23.90 0.99 1.19
CA GLY A 123 -23.90 -0.34 1.83
C GLY A 123 -22.54 -1.05 1.71
N LEU A 124 -21.95 -1.01 0.51
CA LEU A 124 -20.60 -1.55 0.26
C LEU A 124 -19.54 -0.80 1.07
N ASP A 125 -19.61 0.53 1.10
CA ASP A 125 -18.68 1.35 1.87
C ASP A 125 -18.73 1.02 3.36
N ALA A 126 -19.92 0.96 3.94
CA ALA A 126 -20.12 0.62 5.35
C ALA A 126 -19.56 -0.78 5.69
N LEU A 127 -19.78 -1.75 4.80
CA LEU A 127 -19.25 -3.12 4.98
C LEU A 127 -17.72 -3.16 4.83
N ALA A 128 -17.16 -2.49 3.82
CA ALA A 128 -15.72 -2.45 3.58
C ALA A 128 -14.96 -1.84 4.77
N ARG A 129 -15.48 -0.75 5.37
CA ARG A 129 -14.90 -0.16 6.59
C ARG A 129 -14.84 -1.16 7.75
N LYS A 130 -15.90 -1.92 7.94
CA LYS A 130 -15.95 -2.95 8.99
C LYS A 130 -14.96 -4.10 8.69
N LEU A 131 -14.87 -4.55 7.44
CA LEU A 131 -13.89 -5.58 7.02
C LEU A 131 -12.45 -5.10 7.26
N ARG A 132 -12.15 -3.85 6.88
CA ARG A 132 -10.83 -3.24 7.11
C ARG A 132 -10.50 -3.16 8.61
N ALA A 133 -11.43 -2.69 9.43
CA ALA A 133 -11.23 -2.62 10.88
C ALA A 133 -10.92 -4.01 11.47
N ARG A 134 -11.65 -5.04 11.05
CA ARG A 134 -11.40 -6.43 11.47
C ARG A 134 -10.04 -6.93 11.02
N ARG A 135 -9.64 -6.63 9.78
CA ARG A 135 -8.32 -7.00 9.24
C ARG A 135 -7.20 -6.32 10.03
N GLN A 136 -7.35 -5.04 10.35
CA GLN A 136 -6.40 -4.30 11.19
C GLN A 136 -6.33 -4.86 12.62
N GLN A 137 -7.46 -5.27 13.19
CA GLN A 137 -7.50 -5.92 14.52
C GLN A 137 -6.74 -7.26 14.53
N ARG A 138 -6.70 -7.99 13.42
CA ARG A 138 -5.88 -9.21 13.27
C ARG A 138 -4.38 -8.91 13.15
N GLY A 139 -4.00 -7.65 13.01
CA GLY A 139 -2.61 -7.23 12.84
C GLY A 139 -2.17 -7.04 11.39
N ALA A 140 -3.10 -6.93 10.43
CA ALA A 140 -2.71 -6.60 9.07
C ALA A 140 -2.03 -5.23 9.01
N LEU A 141 -0.91 -5.17 8.30
CA LEU A 141 -0.14 -3.94 8.14
C LEU A 141 -0.82 -3.02 7.13
N ASP A 142 -0.99 -1.76 7.50
CA ASP A 142 -1.51 -0.71 6.62
C ASP A 142 -0.35 0.23 6.25
N LEU A 143 0.40 -0.17 5.23
CA LEU A 143 1.60 0.54 4.79
C LEU A 143 1.25 1.38 3.56
N ASP A 144 1.11 2.69 3.75
CA ASP A 144 0.86 3.64 2.66
C ASP A 144 2.16 3.92 1.90
N LEU A 145 2.43 3.08 0.90
CA LEU A 145 3.56 3.29 0.01
C LEU A 145 3.17 4.29 -1.09
N PRO A 146 3.89 5.42 -1.20
CA PRO A 146 3.58 6.42 -2.19
C PRO A 146 3.82 5.89 -3.60
N GLN A 147 2.77 5.80 -4.41
CA GLN A 147 2.88 5.52 -5.83
C GLN A 147 3.08 6.82 -6.61
N VAL A 148 3.88 6.74 -7.66
CA VAL A 148 4.16 7.86 -8.56
C VAL A 148 3.21 7.82 -9.75
N VAL A 149 2.68 8.98 -10.13
CA VAL A 149 1.98 9.17 -11.39
C VAL A 149 2.73 10.20 -12.20
N VAL A 150 3.13 9.80 -13.40
CA VAL A 150 3.69 10.69 -14.42
C VAL A 150 2.53 11.13 -15.32
N GLU A 151 2.22 12.42 -15.31
CA GLU A 151 1.23 13.01 -16.21
C GLU A 151 1.90 13.47 -17.50
N LEU A 152 1.54 12.83 -18.58
CA LEU A 152 2.06 13.17 -19.91
C LEU A 152 1.16 14.19 -20.61
N ASP A 153 1.74 14.92 -21.55
CA ASP A 153 0.96 15.75 -22.44
C ASP A 153 0.07 14.88 -23.33
N ARG A 154 -1.14 15.35 -23.62
CA ARG A 154 -2.12 14.61 -24.42
C ARG A 154 -1.76 14.55 -25.89
N ASP A 155 -1.15 15.61 -26.38
CA ASP A 155 -0.84 15.80 -27.79
C ASP A 155 0.58 15.30 -28.11
N ASP A 156 1.48 15.36 -27.12
CA ASP A 156 2.84 14.84 -27.21
C ASP A 156 3.18 13.98 -25.97
N PRO A 157 2.98 12.65 -26.04
CA PRO A 157 3.32 11.74 -24.95
C PRO A 157 4.82 11.69 -24.57
N GLY A 158 5.68 12.36 -25.33
CA GLY A 158 7.09 12.57 -24.98
C GLY A 158 7.29 13.68 -23.95
N LEU A 159 6.30 14.56 -23.75
CA LEU A 159 6.36 15.66 -22.78
C LEU A 159 5.70 15.28 -21.47
N VAL A 160 6.44 15.49 -20.37
CA VAL A 160 5.94 15.32 -19.02
C VAL A 160 5.34 16.63 -18.53
N ARG A 161 4.06 16.64 -18.17
CA ARG A 161 3.36 17.78 -17.59
C ARG A 161 3.56 17.90 -16.09
N ASP A 162 3.45 16.79 -15.37
CA ASP A 162 3.58 16.75 -13.92
C ASP A 162 4.03 15.37 -13.43
N ILE A 163 4.69 15.35 -12.30
CA ILE A 163 5.04 14.13 -11.58
C ILE A 163 4.55 14.28 -10.14
N ARG A 164 3.56 13.47 -9.78
CA ARG A 164 2.88 13.57 -8.49
C ARG A 164 2.63 12.24 -7.81
N ARG A 165 2.31 12.28 -6.53
CA ARG A 165 1.80 11.10 -5.83
C ARG A 165 0.43 10.70 -6.37
N ALA A 166 0.23 9.40 -6.59
CA ALA A 166 -1.08 8.85 -6.90
C ALA A 166 -2.05 9.08 -5.73
N ARG A 167 -3.34 9.14 -6.06
CA ARG A 167 -4.43 9.16 -5.07
C ARG A 167 -4.24 10.20 -3.97
N ARG A 168 -3.93 11.44 -4.35
CA ARG A 168 -3.82 12.57 -3.40
C ARG A 168 -5.15 12.84 -2.70
N ASP A 169 -6.27 12.66 -3.40
CA ASP A 169 -7.61 12.88 -2.85
C ASP A 169 -7.97 11.79 -1.83
N PRO A 170 -8.34 12.15 -0.60
CA PRO A 170 -8.73 11.18 0.44
C PRO A 170 -9.97 10.37 0.06
N GLY A 171 -10.92 10.96 -0.69
CA GLY A 171 -12.12 10.27 -1.15
C GLY A 171 -11.80 9.19 -2.19
N GLU A 172 -10.89 9.48 -3.13
CA GLU A 172 -10.42 8.48 -4.10
C GLU A 172 -9.68 7.33 -3.42
N ARG A 173 -8.82 7.63 -2.43
CA ARG A 173 -8.15 6.57 -1.64
C ARG A 173 -9.17 5.70 -0.91
N HIS A 174 -10.21 6.32 -0.37
CA HIS A 174 -11.27 5.61 0.31
C HIS A 174 -12.07 4.72 -0.64
N ALA A 175 -12.45 5.22 -1.82
CA ALA A 175 -13.18 4.45 -2.83
C ALA A 175 -12.34 3.26 -3.36
N TYR A 176 -11.03 3.45 -3.48
CA TYR A 176 -10.10 2.37 -3.84
C TYR A 176 -10.04 1.30 -2.74
N ALA A 177 -9.83 1.72 -1.49
CA ALA A 177 -9.76 0.83 -0.34
C ALA A 177 -11.05 0.01 -0.16
N MET A 178 -12.21 0.58 -0.50
CA MET A 178 -13.49 -0.14 -0.48
C MET A 178 -13.45 -1.37 -1.40
N ILE A 179 -12.98 -1.22 -2.63
CA ILE A 179 -12.89 -2.34 -3.58
C ILE A 179 -11.80 -3.33 -3.17
N GLU A 180 -10.67 -2.81 -2.69
CA GLU A 180 -9.56 -3.63 -2.20
C GLU A 180 -10.00 -4.62 -1.11
N GLU A 181 -10.81 -4.20 -0.13
CA GLU A 181 -11.29 -5.10 0.94
C GLU A 181 -12.13 -6.26 0.39
N PHE A 182 -12.96 -6.04 -0.64
CA PHE A 182 -13.72 -7.14 -1.26
C PHE A 182 -12.84 -8.05 -2.09
N MET A 183 -11.81 -7.53 -2.76
CA MET A 183 -10.85 -8.35 -3.49
C MET A 183 -9.99 -9.19 -2.53
N LEU A 184 -9.56 -8.61 -1.41
CA LEU A 184 -8.87 -9.34 -0.35
C LEU A 184 -9.74 -10.44 0.24
N ALA A 185 -11.02 -10.14 0.54
CA ALA A 185 -11.96 -11.13 1.05
C ALA A 185 -12.16 -12.31 0.09
N ALA A 186 -12.29 -12.03 -1.22
CA ALA A 186 -12.43 -13.08 -2.24
C ALA A 186 -11.15 -13.93 -2.37
N ASN A 187 -9.97 -13.29 -2.39
CA ASN A 187 -8.69 -13.99 -2.44
C ASN A 187 -8.47 -14.90 -1.23
N MET A 188 -8.80 -14.42 -0.02
CA MET A 188 -8.74 -15.23 1.21
C MET A 188 -9.74 -16.38 1.17
N ALA A 189 -11.00 -16.14 0.80
CA ALA A 189 -12.03 -17.16 0.75
C ALA A 189 -11.67 -18.31 -0.21
N VAL A 190 -11.08 -17.99 -1.37
CA VAL A 190 -10.58 -19.00 -2.30
C VAL A 190 -9.39 -19.73 -1.69
N GLY A 191 -8.42 -19.01 -1.11
CA GLY A 191 -7.24 -19.60 -0.47
C GLY A 191 -7.62 -20.55 0.67
N GLU A 192 -8.43 -20.08 1.62
CA GLU A 192 -8.92 -20.89 2.73
C GLU A 192 -9.62 -22.18 2.25
N SER A 193 -10.39 -22.08 1.15
CA SER A 193 -11.08 -23.25 0.59
C SER A 193 -10.13 -24.29 -0.04
N PHE A 194 -8.95 -23.89 -0.52
CA PHE A 194 -7.91 -24.82 -1.00
C PHE A 194 -7.16 -25.41 0.19
N GLU A 195 -6.81 -24.61 1.19
CA GLU A 195 -6.10 -25.02 2.39
C GLU A 195 -6.91 -26.06 3.21
N GLU A 196 -8.19 -25.78 3.48
CA GLU A 196 -9.08 -26.68 4.23
C GLU A 196 -9.23 -28.07 3.59
N ARG A 197 -9.02 -28.18 2.28
CA ARG A 197 -9.10 -29.44 1.54
C ARG A 197 -7.75 -30.10 1.28
N GLY A 198 -6.65 -29.42 1.63
CA GLY A 198 -5.31 -29.87 1.29
C GLY A 198 -5.05 -29.95 -0.22
N GLU A 199 -5.78 -29.18 -1.02
CA GLU A 199 -5.64 -29.17 -2.48
C GLU A 199 -4.46 -28.30 -2.92
N PRO A 200 -3.60 -28.78 -3.84
CA PRO A 200 -2.47 -27.99 -4.32
C PRO A 200 -2.94 -26.78 -5.15
N THR A 201 -2.30 -25.63 -4.92
CA THR A 201 -2.58 -24.40 -5.64
C THR A 201 -1.36 -23.47 -5.66
N LEU A 202 -1.50 -22.30 -6.29
CA LEU A 202 -0.49 -21.22 -6.24
C LEU A 202 -0.82 -20.25 -5.11
N TRP A 203 0.03 -20.23 -4.11
CA TRP A 203 -0.08 -19.33 -2.97
C TRP A 203 0.60 -17.99 -3.24
N ARG A 204 0.07 -16.93 -2.68
CA ARG A 204 0.77 -15.65 -2.54
C ARG A 204 1.27 -15.56 -1.10
N ILE A 205 2.52 -15.87 -0.89
CA ILE A 205 3.12 -15.90 0.44
C ILE A 205 3.86 -14.60 0.75
N HIS A 206 3.83 -14.20 2.01
CA HIS A 206 4.65 -13.12 2.55
C HIS A 206 5.24 -13.60 3.86
N PRO A 207 6.51 -14.06 3.86
CA PRO A 207 7.14 -14.56 5.07
C PRO A 207 7.31 -13.48 6.14
N ALA A 208 7.44 -13.91 7.39
CA ALA A 208 7.78 -13.02 8.50
C ALA A 208 9.11 -12.28 8.24
N PRO A 209 9.33 -11.13 8.87
CA PRO A 209 10.58 -10.39 8.78
C PRO A 209 11.78 -11.25 9.18
N ASP A 210 12.92 -10.94 8.61
CA ASP A 210 14.19 -11.55 8.94
C ASP A 210 14.62 -11.17 10.37
N ALA A 211 15.14 -12.16 11.15
CA ALA A 211 15.52 -11.93 12.53
C ALA A 211 16.61 -10.89 12.69
N GLU A 212 17.66 -10.93 11.85
CA GLU A 212 18.77 -9.98 11.89
C GLU A 212 18.30 -8.56 11.58
N LYS A 213 17.43 -8.41 10.56
CA LYS A 213 16.85 -7.10 10.22
C LYS A 213 15.94 -6.56 11.31
N MET A 214 15.22 -7.44 12.01
CA MET A 214 14.38 -7.03 13.15
C MET A 214 15.24 -6.61 14.33
N HIS A 215 16.35 -7.29 14.60
CA HIS A 215 17.33 -6.87 15.61
C HIS A 215 17.87 -5.47 15.31
N ASN A 216 18.30 -5.22 14.09
CA ASN A 216 18.78 -3.90 13.67
C ASN A 216 17.69 -2.81 13.80
N PHE A 217 16.45 -3.16 13.47
CA PHE A 217 15.31 -2.26 13.66
C PHE A 217 15.04 -1.97 15.14
N SER A 218 15.06 -3.01 15.99
CA SER A 218 14.89 -2.89 17.45
C SER A 218 15.97 -1.98 18.06
N ALA A 219 17.23 -2.22 17.74
CA ALA A 219 18.34 -1.41 18.20
C ALA A 219 18.23 0.07 17.77
N MET A 220 17.73 0.32 16.54
CA MET A 220 17.45 1.67 16.09
C MET A 220 16.28 2.31 16.87
N ALA A 221 15.17 1.58 17.05
CA ALA A 221 13.99 2.07 17.76
C ALA A 221 14.31 2.43 19.22
N GLU A 222 15.15 1.64 19.88
CA GLU A 222 15.60 1.88 21.27
C GLU A 222 16.36 3.21 21.41
N ARG A 223 17.17 3.59 20.42
CA ARG A 223 17.85 4.92 20.41
C ARG A 223 16.88 6.10 20.39
N TYR A 224 15.67 5.89 19.89
CA TYR A 224 14.57 6.86 19.93
C TYR A 224 13.65 6.68 21.13
N GLY A 225 14.01 5.81 22.10
CA GLY A 225 13.25 5.55 23.32
C GLY A 225 12.04 4.62 23.11
N ILE A 226 11.99 3.89 22.01
CA ILE A 226 10.92 2.94 21.69
C ILE A 226 11.44 1.51 21.87
N GLN A 227 10.97 0.85 22.90
CA GLN A 227 11.30 -0.57 23.13
C GLN A 227 10.48 -1.45 22.18
N VAL A 228 11.14 -2.39 21.55
CA VAL A 228 10.54 -3.38 20.63
C VAL A 228 10.95 -4.76 21.09
N ASP A 229 9.96 -5.58 21.41
CA ASP A 229 10.18 -7.01 21.60
C ASP A 229 10.32 -7.64 20.21
N GLU A 230 11.49 -8.20 19.93
CA GLU A 230 11.86 -8.72 18.60
C GLU A 230 11.02 -9.92 18.20
N GLU A 231 10.73 -10.83 19.14
CA GLU A 231 9.92 -12.01 18.85
C GLU A 231 8.45 -11.63 18.62
N GLU A 232 7.90 -10.74 19.46
CA GLU A 232 6.56 -10.21 19.26
C GLU A 232 6.44 -9.45 17.93
N ALA A 233 7.42 -8.63 17.57
CA ALA A 233 7.44 -7.85 16.33
C ALA A 233 7.58 -8.72 15.06
N ARG A 234 7.95 -9.99 15.20
CA ARG A 234 7.91 -10.97 14.10
C ARG A 234 6.54 -11.61 13.92
N THR A 235 5.55 -11.23 14.70
CA THR A 235 4.14 -11.56 14.48
C THR A 235 3.42 -10.38 13.83
N PRO A 236 2.37 -10.61 13.02
CA PRO A 236 1.61 -9.52 12.41
C PRO A 236 1.02 -8.55 13.43
N SER A 237 0.43 -9.06 14.52
CA SER A 237 -0.17 -8.27 15.59
C SER A 237 0.85 -7.44 16.37
N GLY A 238 2.01 -8.04 16.70
CA GLY A 238 3.07 -7.34 17.40
C GLY A 238 3.68 -6.22 16.54
N LEU A 239 3.91 -6.48 15.26
CA LEU A 239 4.41 -5.45 14.36
C LEU A 239 3.40 -4.31 14.15
N ALA A 240 2.10 -4.62 14.06
CA ALA A 240 1.05 -3.61 14.01
C ALA A 240 1.02 -2.76 15.29
N ALA A 241 1.26 -3.37 16.47
CA ALA A 241 1.37 -2.65 17.74
C ALA A 241 2.60 -1.72 17.76
N VAL A 242 3.74 -2.16 17.21
CA VAL A 242 4.92 -1.30 17.04
C VAL A 242 4.60 -0.11 16.15
N LEU A 243 4.02 -0.33 14.96
CA LEU A 243 3.63 0.76 14.04
C LEU A 243 2.69 1.76 14.71
N LYS A 244 1.73 1.29 15.52
CA LYS A 244 0.84 2.17 16.27
C LYS A 244 1.58 3.04 17.30
N ARG A 245 2.61 2.51 17.96
CA ARG A 245 3.45 3.29 18.88
C ARG A 245 4.32 4.33 18.16
N LEU A 246 4.65 4.09 16.88
CA LEU A 246 5.41 5.05 16.07
C LEU A 246 4.57 6.26 15.64
N GLN A 247 3.25 6.14 15.58
CA GLN A 247 2.37 7.21 15.11
C GLN A 247 2.53 8.49 15.93
N GLY A 248 2.80 9.61 15.24
CA GLY A 248 3.05 10.91 15.87
C GLY A 248 4.41 11.05 16.54
N HIS A 249 5.25 10.03 16.54
CA HIS A 249 6.61 10.12 17.07
C HIS A 249 7.52 10.92 16.11
N PRO A 250 8.44 11.77 16.59
CA PRO A 250 9.34 12.52 15.71
C PRO A 250 10.14 11.66 14.72
N ALA A 251 10.48 10.43 15.12
CA ALA A 251 11.20 9.47 14.29
C ALA A 251 10.26 8.51 13.48
N GLU A 252 8.96 8.76 13.45
CA GLU A 252 7.97 7.89 12.79
C GLU A 252 8.35 7.55 11.36
N LYS A 253 8.73 8.56 10.55
CA LYS A 253 9.11 8.37 9.15
C LYS A 253 10.34 7.49 9.01
N ALA A 254 11.37 7.76 9.83
CA ALA A 254 12.62 7.00 9.82
C ALA A 254 12.42 5.55 10.20
N LEU A 255 11.73 5.32 11.32
CA LEU A 255 11.48 3.98 11.84
C LEU A 255 10.53 3.19 10.94
N SER A 256 9.49 3.82 10.39
CA SER A 256 8.58 3.17 9.44
C SER A 256 9.31 2.74 8.15
N PHE A 257 10.23 3.57 7.66
CA PHE A 257 11.03 3.23 6.48
C PHE A 257 11.99 2.07 6.77
N GLN A 258 12.68 2.09 7.91
CA GLN A 258 13.58 1.00 8.28
C GLN A 258 12.81 -0.31 8.51
N LEU A 259 11.64 -0.22 9.11
CA LEU A 259 10.74 -1.35 9.27
C LEU A 259 10.32 -1.94 7.91
N LEU A 260 9.92 -1.09 6.96
CA LEU A 260 9.60 -1.52 5.59
C LEU A 260 10.76 -2.27 4.92
N ARG A 261 11.99 -1.81 5.11
CA ARG A 261 13.19 -2.48 4.58
C ARG A 261 13.50 -3.81 5.26
N SER A 262 13.01 -4.02 6.48
CA SER A 262 13.16 -5.29 7.18
C SER A 262 12.14 -6.34 6.72
N LEU A 263 11.04 -5.94 6.08
CA LEU A 263 10.05 -6.86 5.53
C LEU A 263 10.60 -7.58 4.29
N LYS A 264 10.21 -8.83 4.15
CA LYS A 264 10.45 -9.60 2.92
C LYS A 264 9.43 -9.20 1.85
N GLN A 265 9.78 -9.41 0.60
CA GLN A 265 8.83 -9.22 -0.50
C GLN A 265 7.88 -10.41 -0.58
N ALA A 266 6.60 -10.15 -0.85
CA ALA A 266 5.66 -11.22 -1.16
C ALA A 266 6.00 -11.88 -2.49
N THR A 267 5.86 -13.22 -2.55
CA THR A 267 6.17 -14.04 -3.74
C THR A 267 5.08 -15.07 -3.98
N TYR A 268 5.11 -15.72 -5.13
CA TYR A 268 4.29 -16.91 -5.36
C TYR A 268 5.06 -18.16 -4.93
N ASP A 269 4.33 -19.15 -4.42
CA ASP A 269 4.88 -20.47 -4.03
C ASP A 269 3.83 -21.57 -4.23
N GLY A 270 4.26 -22.81 -4.42
CA GLY A 270 3.41 -23.99 -4.41
C GLY A 270 3.03 -24.47 -3.01
N THR A 271 3.69 -23.93 -1.98
CA THR A 271 3.47 -24.28 -0.56
C THR A 271 2.96 -23.07 0.20
N ASN A 272 1.93 -23.26 1.03
CA ASN A 272 1.39 -22.18 1.86
C ASN A 272 2.36 -21.86 3.03
N ALA A 273 2.73 -20.59 3.15
CA ALA A 273 3.49 -20.05 4.29
C ALA A 273 2.76 -18.85 4.92
N GLY A 274 1.49 -18.65 4.60
CA GLY A 274 0.71 -17.50 5.02
C GLY A 274 1.15 -16.19 4.39
N HIS A 275 0.44 -15.12 4.73
CA HIS A 275 0.76 -13.79 4.25
C HIS A 275 0.88 -12.82 5.43
N PHE A 276 2.10 -12.60 5.89
CA PHE A 276 2.42 -11.80 7.08
C PHE A 276 1.77 -10.41 7.04
N GLY A 277 2.00 -9.65 5.97
CA GLY A 277 1.49 -8.27 5.85
C GLY A 277 -0.05 -8.15 5.86
N LEU A 278 -0.77 -9.22 5.53
CA LEU A 278 -2.24 -9.27 5.57
C LEU A 278 -2.78 -9.96 6.84
N ALA A 279 -1.90 -10.49 7.69
CA ALA A 279 -2.26 -11.34 8.81
C ALA A 279 -3.22 -12.48 8.37
N ALA A 280 -2.93 -13.12 7.22
CA ALA A 280 -3.73 -14.16 6.62
C ALA A 280 -2.97 -15.49 6.67
N THR A 281 -3.64 -16.55 7.13
CA THR A 281 -3.10 -17.92 7.20
C THR A 281 -3.05 -18.60 5.84
N ALA A 282 -3.98 -18.23 4.93
CA ALA A 282 -4.04 -18.71 3.56
C ALA A 282 -4.41 -17.54 2.65
N TYR A 283 -3.58 -17.26 1.66
CA TYR A 283 -3.82 -16.18 0.71
C TYR A 283 -3.29 -16.54 -0.67
N LEU A 284 -4.09 -16.26 -1.69
CA LEU A 284 -3.71 -16.43 -3.07
C LEU A 284 -4.26 -15.28 -3.93
N HIS A 285 -3.83 -15.20 -5.17
CA HIS A 285 -4.36 -14.25 -6.13
C HIS A 285 -5.40 -14.93 -7.03
N PHE A 286 -6.62 -14.38 -7.04
CA PHE A 286 -7.74 -14.88 -7.83
C PHE A 286 -8.44 -13.76 -8.63
N THR A 287 -8.38 -12.52 -8.14
CA THR A 287 -9.28 -11.43 -8.56
C THR A 287 -8.84 -10.66 -9.79
N SER A 288 -7.68 -10.97 -10.41
CA SER A 288 -7.16 -10.20 -11.55
C SER A 288 -6.56 -11.06 -12.67
N PRO A 289 -7.28 -12.05 -13.24
CA PRO A 289 -6.73 -12.98 -14.22
C PRO A 289 -6.43 -12.35 -15.60
N ILE A 290 -6.96 -11.16 -15.89
CA ILE A 290 -6.64 -10.42 -17.12
C ILE A 290 -5.18 -9.97 -17.12
N ARG A 291 -4.62 -9.67 -15.93
CA ARG A 291 -3.31 -9.06 -15.78
C ARG A 291 -2.30 -9.87 -14.96
N ARG A 292 -2.66 -11.02 -14.43
CA ARG A 292 -1.76 -11.91 -13.67
C ARG A 292 -2.00 -13.36 -14.05
N TYR A 293 -0.94 -14.04 -14.47
CA TYR A 293 -1.03 -15.45 -14.86
C TYR A 293 -1.36 -16.41 -13.69
N PRO A 294 -0.85 -16.23 -12.47
CA PRO A 294 -1.23 -17.06 -11.32
C PRO A 294 -2.74 -17.11 -11.07
N ASP A 295 -3.45 -16.00 -11.26
CA ASP A 295 -4.92 -15.97 -11.12
C ASP A 295 -5.61 -16.90 -12.14
N VAL A 296 -5.10 -16.96 -13.37
CA VAL A 296 -5.62 -17.88 -14.41
C VAL A 296 -5.43 -19.33 -13.99
N VAL A 297 -4.28 -19.68 -13.43
CA VAL A 297 -4.00 -21.03 -12.92
C VAL A 297 -4.95 -21.39 -11.79
N VAL A 298 -5.14 -20.48 -10.82
CA VAL A 298 -6.08 -20.67 -9.71
C VAL A 298 -7.51 -20.87 -10.23
N HIS A 299 -7.95 -20.09 -11.24
CA HIS A 299 -9.26 -20.27 -11.87
C HIS A 299 -9.42 -21.66 -12.49
N ARG A 300 -8.40 -22.18 -13.18
CA ARG A 300 -8.40 -23.52 -13.77
C ARG A 300 -8.52 -24.61 -12.69
N LEU A 301 -7.73 -24.51 -11.62
CA LEU A 301 -7.78 -25.44 -10.49
C LEU A 301 -9.16 -25.43 -9.82
N LEU A 302 -9.72 -24.25 -9.60
CA LEU A 302 -11.07 -24.09 -9.03
C LEU A 302 -12.15 -24.70 -9.95
N LYS A 303 -12.07 -24.49 -11.26
CA LYS A 303 -13.01 -25.09 -12.23
C LYS A 303 -12.91 -26.60 -12.27
N ARG A 304 -11.70 -27.17 -12.22
CA ARG A 304 -11.51 -28.63 -12.13
C ARG A 304 -12.24 -29.19 -10.91
N ARG A 305 -12.08 -28.55 -9.77
CA ARG A 305 -12.78 -28.91 -8.53
C ARG A 305 -14.30 -28.78 -8.67
N LEU A 306 -14.81 -27.70 -9.24
CA LEU A 306 -16.25 -27.52 -9.45
C LEU A 306 -16.83 -28.62 -10.37
N ALA A 307 -16.13 -28.92 -11.45
CA ALA A 307 -16.56 -30.00 -12.40
C ALA A 307 -16.58 -31.37 -11.72
N SER A 308 -15.60 -31.71 -10.88
CA SER A 308 -15.58 -32.97 -10.12
C SER A 308 -16.70 -33.06 -9.09
N GLN A 309 -17.27 -31.94 -8.65
CA GLN A 309 -18.39 -31.84 -7.73
C GLN A 309 -19.75 -31.75 -8.46
N GLY A 310 -19.79 -31.83 -9.78
CA GLY A 310 -21.00 -31.62 -10.57
C GLY A 310 -21.59 -30.22 -10.53
N LYS A 311 -20.77 -29.21 -10.09
CA LYS A 311 -21.18 -27.81 -10.03
C LYS A 311 -20.90 -27.07 -11.34
N PRO A 312 -21.60 -25.95 -11.61
CA PRO A 312 -21.36 -25.14 -12.80
C PRO A 312 -19.91 -24.69 -12.90
N ALA A 313 -19.18 -25.19 -13.87
CA ALA A 313 -17.78 -24.91 -14.16
C ALA A 313 -17.58 -24.09 -15.44
N GLY A 314 -18.64 -23.51 -16.00
CA GLY A 314 -18.59 -22.54 -17.11
C GLY A 314 -18.14 -23.12 -18.44
N GLY A 315 -18.75 -24.25 -18.89
CA GLY A 315 -18.37 -24.88 -20.16
C GLY A 315 -16.94 -25.43 -20.15
N PHE A 316 -16.43 -25.73 -18.96
CA PHE A 316 -15.15 -26.42 -18.78
C PHE A 316 -15.25 -27.78 -19.45
N SER A 317 -14.78 -27.90 -20.69
CA SER A 317 -14.79 -29.13 -21.46
C SER A 317 -13.74 -30.09 -20.88
N PRO A 318 -14.05 -31.39 -20.76
CA PRO A 318 -13.02 -32.40 -20.50
C PRO A 318 -11.86 -32.36 -21.50
N LEU A 319 -12.09 -31.87 -22.73
CA LEU A 319 -11.08 -31.65 -23.75
C LEU A 319 -10.17 -30.43 -23.49
N SER A 320 -10.57 -29.53 -22.60
CA SER A 320 -9.75 -28.40 -22.14
C SER A 320 -8.98 -28.72 -20.86
N GLN A 321 -9.15 -29.95 -20.33
CA GLN A 321 -8.39 -30.43 -19.19
C GLN A 321 -6.99 -30.82 -19.68
N GLY A 322 -6.06 -29.90 -19.59
CA GLY A 322 -4.64 -30.25 -19.57
C GLY A 322 -4.32 -31.24 -18.43
N PRO A 323 -3.14 -31.80 -18.35
CA PRO A 323 -2.77 -32.69 -17.27
C PRO A 323 -2.97 -32.01 -15.93
N THR A 324 -3.32 -32.77 -14.91
CA THR A 324 -3.37 -32.26 -13.54
C THR A 324 -1.97 -31.72 -13.19
N LEU A 325 -1.89 -30.44 -12.83
CA LEU A 325 -0.62 -29.83 -12.46
C LEU A 325 -0.06 -30.51 -11.21
N SER A 326 1.14 -31.02 -11.33
CA SER A 326 1.86 -31.61 -10.21
C SER A 326 2.33 -30.51 -9.23
N PRO A 327 2.64 -30.82 -7.98
CA PRO A 327 3.25 -29.88 -7.05
C PRO A 327 4.55 -29.27 -7.61
N GLU A 328 5.28 -29.98 -8.44
CA GLU A 328 6.49 -29.48 -9.10
C GLU A 328 6.16 -28.46 -10.19
N ASP A 329 5.11 -28.71 -11.00
CA ASP A 329 4.63 -27.76 -11.99
C ASP A 329 4.18 -26.45 -11.33
N LEU A 330 3.46 -26.54 -10.21
CA LEU A 330 3.04 -25.37 -9.46
C LEU A 330 4.21 -24.58 -8.91
N ARG A 331 5.24 -25.23 -8.34
CA ARG A 331 6.45 -24.53 -7.89
C ARG A 331 7.18 -23.85 -9.05
N ARG A 332 7.28 -24.50 -10.21
CA ARG A 332 7.86 -23.92 -11.41
C ARG A 332 7.10 -22.67 -11.86
N ILE A 333 5.78 -22.75 -11.98
CA ILE A 333 4.93 -21.62 -12.36
C ILE A 333 5.05 -20.48 -11.32
N ALA A 334 5.09 -20.80 -10.04
CA ALA A 334 5.27 -19.82 -8.96
C ALA A 334 6.58 -19.04 -9.10
N THR A 335 7.69 -19.77 -9.36
CA THR A 335 9.02 -19.18 -9.58
C THR A 335 9.04 -18.28 -10.80
N GLU A 336 8.52 -18.76 -11.95
CA GLU A 336 8.43 -18.00 -13.20
C GLU A 336 7.59 -16.72 -12.99
N SER A 337 6.42 -16.84 -12.34
CA SER A 337 5.53 -15.71 -12.08
C SER A 337 6.14 -14.68 -11.15
N SER A 338 6.84 -15.11 -10.10
CA SER A 338 7.56 -14.21 -9.18
C SER A 338 8.72 -13.49 -9.87
N PHE A 339 9.41 -14.16 -10.76
CA PHE A 339 10.48 -13.55 -11.56
C PHE A 339 9.91 -12.52 -12.54
N ALA A 340 8.85 -12.87 -13.27
CA ALA A 340 8.19 -11.96 -14.22
C ALA A 340 7.64 -10.72 -13.53
N GLU A 341 7.01 -10.87 -12.35
CA GLU A 341 6.52 -9.75 -11.55
C GLU A 341 7.66 -8.79 -11.15
N ARG A 342 8.77 -9.31 -10.64
CA ARG A 342 9.94 -8.48 -10.27
C ARG A 342 10.48 -7.73 -11.48
N LYS A 343 10.68 -8.43 -12.60
CA LYS A 343 11.15 -7.82 -13.84
C LYS A 343 10.22 -6.72 -14.35
N ALA A 344 8.90 -6.92 -14.26
CA ALA A 344 7.92 -5.90 -14.61
C ALA A 344 8.03 -4.66 -13.69
N MET A 345 8.12 -4.87 -12.37
CA MET A 345 8.28 -3.78 -11.40
C MET A 345 9.58 -2.99 -11.61
N GLU A 346 10.69 -3.67 -11.92
CA GLU A 346 11.97 -3.04 -12.24
C GLU A 346 11.86 -2.19 -13.50
N ALA A 347 11.25 -2.72 -14.57
CA ALA A 347 11.04 -1.98 -15.81
C ALA A 347 10.13 -0.76 -15.62
N GLU A 348 9.02 -0.89 -14.87
CA GLU A 348 8.14 0.23 -14.52
C GLU A 348 8.90 1.33 -13.77
N ARG A 349 9.70 0.94 -12.78
CA ARG A 349 10.52 1.87 -12.00
C ARG A 349 11.54 2.59 -12.86
N GLU A 350 12.30 1.86 -13.68
CA GLU A 350 13.30 2.43 -14.57
C GLU A 350 12.71 3.45 -15.55
N VAL A 351 11.53 3.16 -16.09
CA VAL A 351 10.84 4.08 -17.00
C VAL A 351 10.33 5.31 -16.25
N VAL A 352 9.81 5.17 -15.02
CA VAL A 352 9.42 6.31 -14.19
C VAL A 352 10.64 7.19 -13.88
N ASP A 353 11.80 6.60 -13.55
CA ASP A 353 13.03 7.35 -13.25
C ASP A 353 13.57 8.05 -14.50
N LEU A 354 13.38 7.46 -15.70
CA LEU A 354 13.67 8.12 -16.96
C LEU A 354 12.81 9.39 -17.14
N TYR A 355 11.51 9.29 -16.95
CA TYR A 355 10.60 10.44 -17.04
C TYR A 355 10.89 11.50 -15.98
N ARG A 356 11.26 11.11 -14.76
CA ARG A 356 11.71 12.03 -13.70
C ARG A 356 12.92 12.83 -14.14
N SER A 357 13.94 12.16 -14.68
CA SER A 357 15.16 12.83 -15.13
C SER A 357 14.90 13.75 -16.35
N PHE A 358 14.02 13.38 -17.27
CA PHE A 358 13.57 14.26 -18.34
C PHE A 358 12.89 15.50 -17.80
N PHE A 359 11.96 15.35 -16.90
CA PHE A 359 11.19 16.45 -16.32
C PHE A 359 12.08 17.42 -15.52
N MET A 360 13.09 16.88 -14.85
CA MET A 360 14.00 17.68 -14.01
C MET A 360 15.13 18.33 -14.80
N ARG A 361 15.41 17.91 -16.03
CA ARG A 361 16.47 18.50 -16.86
C ARG A 361 16.26 20.01 -17.09
N ASP A 362 15.04 20.41 -17.33
CA ASP A 362 14.67 21.79 -17.62
C ASP A 362 14.38 22.61 -16.34
N ARG A 363 14.69 22.04 -15.16
CA ARG A 363 14.46 22.61 -13.83
C ARG A 363 15.74 22.73 -13.00
N VAL A 364 16.89 22.73 -13.64
CA VAL A 364 18.17 22.99 -12.99
C VAL A 364 18.17 24.40 -12.42
N GLY A 365 18.53 24.52 -11.14
CA GLY A 365 18.46 25.78 -10.36
C GLY A 365 17.16 25.95 -9.56
N ASP A 366 16.12 25.12 -9.80
CA ASP A 366 14.91 25.16 -8.97
C ASP A 366 15.21 24.74 -7.53
N VAL A 367 14.57 25.43 -6.57
CA VAL A 367 14.64 25.10 -5.14
C VAL A 367 13.36 24.36 -4.75
N LEU A 368 13.52 23.18 -4.15
CA LEU A 368 12.44 22.27 -3.81
C LEU A 368 12.42 21.98 -2.32
N ASP A 369 11.22 21.92 -1.74
CA ASP A 369 11.00 21.35 -0.40
C ASP A 369 10.94 19.83 -0.51
N GLY A 370 11.58 19.14 0.41
CA GLY A 370 11.62 17.67 0.41
C GLY A 370 11.93 17.08 1.78
N THR A 371 11.96 15.76 1.79
CA THR A 371 12.26 14.97 3.00
C THR A 371 13.38 13.98 2.67
N ILE A 372 14.33 13.80 3.56
CA ILE A 372 15.37 12.77 3.42
C ILE A 372 14.68 11.40 3.43
N SER A 373 14.73 10.72 2.29
CA SER A 373 14.13 9.40 2.04
C SER A 373 15.10 8.24 2.20
N GLY A 374 16.39 8.53 2.22
CA GLY A 374 17.44 7.55 2.41
C GLY A 374 18.78 8.20 2.78
N VAL A 375 19.61 7.47 3.49
CA VAL A 375 20.95 7.92 3.87
C VAL A 375 21.95 6.80 3.58
N ALA A 376 23.08 7.19 2.97
CA ALA A 376 24.20 6.30 2.66
C ALA A 376 25.52 7.02 3.00
N SER A 377 26.64 6.30 3.04
CA SER A 377 27.96 6.88 3.34
C SER A 377 28.39 7.98 2.37
N PHE A 378 27.85 7.94 1.13
CA PHE A 378 28.19 8.91 0.08
C PHE A 378 27.19 10.08 -0.07
N GLY A 379 26.08 10.10 0.70
CA GLY A 379 25.10 11.17 0.62
C GLY A 379 23.71 10.82 1.16
N ALA A 380 22.79 11.76 1.01
CA ALA A 380 21.39 11.64 1.38
C ALA A 380 20.49 11.66 0.13
N PHE A 381 19.55 10.72 0.06
CA PHE A 381 18.47 10.77 -0.92
C PHE A 381 17.36 11.67 -0.39
N VAL A 382 16.87 12.56 -1.23
CA VAL A 382 15.80 13.50 -0.87
C VAL A 382 14.63 13.30 -1.83
N ALA A 383 13.47 12.98 -1.27
CA ALA A 383 12.21 12.96 -1.98
C ALA A 383 11.56 14.34 -1.91
N ALA A 384 11.50 15.05 -3.03
CA ALA A 384 10.80 16.32 -3.13
C ALA A 384 9.28 16.09 -3.18
N ASP A 385 8.52 17.05 -2.64
CA ASP A 385 7.06 16.92 -2.56
C ASP A 385 6.36 17.36 -3.85
N GLN A 386 6.88 18.40 -4.50
CA GLN A 386 6.36 18.96 -5.76
C GLN A 386 7.50 19.55 -6.60
N PRO A 387 7.83 18.91 -7.74
CA PRO A 387 7.32 17.64 -8.25
C PRO A 387 7.74 16.45 -7.37
N PHE A 388 7.00 15.33 -7.42
CA PHE A 388 7.33 14.15 -6.64
C PHE A 388 8.48 13.36 -7.26
N VAL A 389 9.69 13.84 -7.01
CA VAL A 389 10.94 13.26 -7.54
C VAL A 389 11.90 12.98 -6.40
N GLU A 390 12.78 12.01 -6.61
CA GLU A 390 13.85 11.70 -5.67
C GLU A 390 15.19 12.04 -6.33
N GLY A 391 16.08 12.66 -5.56
CA GLY A 391 17.42 12.98 -6.01
C GLY A 391 18.45 12.74 -4.93
N LEU A 392 19.72 12.74 -5.31
CA LEU A 392 20.87 12.52 -4.43
C LEU A 392 21.55 13.85 -4.08
N VAL A 393 21.64 14.14 -2.80
CA VAL A 393 22.56 15.15 -2.24
C VAL A 393 23.83 14.43 -1.79
N ARG A 394 24.92 14.58 -2.54
CA ARG A 394 26.23 14.01 -2.16
C ARG A 394 26.76 14.68 -0.91
N THR A 395 27.62 14.00 -0.16
CA THR A 395 28.22 14.57 1.06
C THR A 395 28.90 15.91 0.81
N GLU A 396 29.55 16.11 -0.33
CA GLU A 396 30.17 17.38 -0.76
C GLU A 396 29.18 18.53 -1.02
N HIS A 397 27.88 18.19 -1.19
CA HIS A 397 26.80 19.14 -1.46
C HIS A 397 25.83 19.32 -0.28
N LEU A 398 26.14 18.74 0.90
CA LEU A 398 25.40 18.96 2.14
C LEU A 398 25.79 20.29 2.77
N LEU A 399 26.97 20.39 3.35
CA LEU A 399 27.53 21.66 3.89
C LEU A 399 28.94 21.84 3.34
N PRO A 400 29.32 23.07 2.99
CA PRO A 400 30.68 23.38 2.56
C PRO A 400 31.67 22.99 3.63
N ASP A 401 32.78 22.39 3.25
CA ASP A 401 33.95 22.10 4.08
C ASP A 401 33.69 21.19 5.30
N ASP A 402 32.63 20.38 5.30
CA ASP A 402 32.40 19.37 6.33
C ASP A 402 32.64 17.95 5.79
N PHE A 403 33.03 17.07 6.69
CA PHE A 403 33.16 15.63 6.44
C PHE A 403 32.13 14.90 7.28
N TYR A 404 31.62 13.77 6.77
CA TYR A 404 30.51 13.08 7.39
C TYR A 404 30.87 11.66 7.79
N ASP A 405 30.54 11.31 9.03
CA ASP A 405 30.50 9.92 9.49
C ASP A 405 29.10 9.36 9.24
N TYR A 406 29.05 8.16 8.67
CA TYR A 406 27.81 7.45 8.44
C TYR A 406 27.50 6.53 9.63
N ASP A 407 26.42 6.80 10.34
CA ASP A 407 25.86 5.92 11.36
C ASP A 407 24.81 5.02 10.69
N GLU A 408 25.23 3.81 10.33
CA GLU A 408 24.38 2.85 9.62
C GLU A 408 23.17 2.43 10.46
N VAL A 409 23.35 2.25 11.76
CA VAL A 409 22.28 1.82 12.68
C VAL A 409 21.23 2.91 12.84
N ALA A 410 21.63 4.17 12.96
CA ALA A 410 20.71 5.30 13.08
C ALA A 410 20.29 5.89 11.73
N CYS A 411 20.78 5.34 10.60
CA CYS A 411 20.51 5.84 9.24
C CYS A 411 20.71 7.36 9.12
N ARG A 412 21.88 7.87 9.53
CA ARG A 412 22.18 9.30 9.53
C ARG A 412 23.63 9.60 9.16
N LEU A 413 23.84 10.78 8.60
CA LEU A 413 25.15 11.38 8.44
C LEU A 413 25.40 12.40 9.56
N VAL A 414 26.59 12.37 10.15
CA VAL A 414 27.01 13.28 11.23
C VAL A 414 28.22 14.07 10.76
N GLY A 415 28.07 15.38 10.66
CA GLY A 415 29.18 16.28 10.28
C GLY A 415 30.25 16.34 11.37
N ARG A 416 31.51 16.03 11.00
CA ARG A 416 32.64 16.00 11.94
C ARG A 416 32.99 17.37 12.51
N ARG A 417 32.83 18.41 11.70
CA ARG A 417 33.17 19.79 12.09
C ARG A 417 31.97 20.53 12.64
N SER A 418 30.83 20.42 11.97
CA SER A 418 29.62 21.15 12.35
C SER A 418 28.81 20.46 13.45
N GLY A 419 28.97 19.15 13.65
CA GLY A 419 28.11 18.33 14.50
C GLY A 419 26.67 18.21 13.97
N ARG A 420 26.40 18.73 12.76
CA ARG A 420 25.04 18.63 12.15
C ARG A 420 24.75 17.21 11.73
N THR A 421 23.52 16.83 11.96
CA THR A 421 23.02 15.51 11.58
C THR A 421 22.00 15.65 10.45
N PHE A 422 22.07 14.72 9.49
CA PHE A 422 21.09 14.54 8.44
C PHE A 422 20.52 13.12 8.57
N SER A 423 19.31 13.05 9.05
CA SER A 423 18.64 11.79 9.38
C SER A 423 17.50 11.52 8.42
N LEU A 424 17.19 10.26 8.27
CA LEU A 424 16.00 9.82 7.55
C LEU A 424 14.75 10.51 8.12
N GLY A 425 13.91 11.09 7.25
CA GLY A 425 12.69 11.81 7.63
C GLY A 425 12.88 13.30 7.92
N ASP A 426 14.11 13.84 7.90
CA ASP A 426 14.36 15.27 8.07
C ASP A 426 13.81 16.05 6.88
N ALA A 427 13.13 17.17 7.18
CA ALA A 427 12.67 18.11 6.15
C ALA A 427 13.85 19.01 5.75
N VAL A 428 14.09 19.11 4.44
CA VAL A 428 15.19 19.89 3.85
C VAL A 428 14.70 20.67 2.65
N GLN A 429 15.41 21.78 2.34
CA GLN A 429 15.31 22.43 1.04
C GLN A 429 16.53 22.06 0.20
N VAL A 430 16.29 21.74 -1.06
CA VAL A 430 17.35 21.34 -1.99
C VAL A 430 17.24 22.10 -3.29
N GLU A 431 18.35 22.39 -3.90
CA GLU A 431 18.46 22.97 -5.23
C GLU A 431 18.85 21.88 -6.24
N VAL A 432 18.24 21.89 -7.40
CA VAL A 432 18.55 20.96 -8.48
C VAL A 432 19.86 21.36 -9.16
N LEU A 433 20.90 20.55 -9.00
CA LEU A 433 22.20 20.78 -9.61
C LEU A 433 22.28 20.26 -11.05
N SER A 434 21.82 19.07 -11.26
CA SER A 434 21.84 18.41 -12.56
C SER A 434 20.78 17.29 -12.65
N ALA A 435 20.35 17.02 -13.88
CA ALA A 435 19.53 15.86 -14.17
C ALA A 435 20.11 15.11 -15.36
N SER A 436 20.57 13.89 -15.13
CA SER A 436 21.16 13.04 -16.16
C SER A 436 20.16 11.99 -16.64
N VAL A 437 19.62 12.21 -17.84
CA VAL A 437 18.68 11.26 -18.47
C VAL A 437 19.35 9.90 -18.71
N ALA A 438 20.59 9.89 -19.16
CA ALA A 438 21.33 8.65 -19.44
C ALA A 438 21.57 7.80 -18.17
N ARG A 439 21.81 8.46 -17.03
CA ARG A 439 21.98 7.80 -15.73
C ARG A 439 20.68 7.65 -14.93
N ARG A 440 19.59 8.29 -15.42
CA ARG A 440 18.30 8.34 -14.71
C ARG A 440 18.44 8.88 -13.29
N GLN A 441 19.26 9.90 -13.10
CA GLN A 441 19.59 10.47 -11.81
C GLN A 441 19.39 11.98 -11.78
N VAL A 442 18.96 12.47 -10.62
CA VAL A 442 18.86 13.88 -10.29
C VAL A 442 19.84 14.14 -9.16
N ASP A 443 20.83 15.01 -9.39
CA ASP A 443 21.75 15.46 -8.37
C ASP A 443 21.24 16.77 -7.75
N LEU A 444 21.26 16.82 -6.44
CA LEU A 444 20.74 17.92 -5.64
C LEU A 444 21.85 18.50 -4.76
N ARG A 445 21.66 19.75 -4.32
CA ARG A 445 22.47 20.41 -3.30
C ARG A 445 21.56 20.90 -2.18
N LEU A 446 22.02 20.81 -0.94
CA LEU A 446 21.30 21.41 0.18
C LEU A 446 21.20 22.92 -0.03
N HIS A 447 19.99 23.48 0.05
CA HIS A 447 19.74 24.90 -0.11
C HIS A 447 19.43 25.55 1.24
N GLY A 448 20.19 26.62 1.60
CA GLY A 448 19.99 27.38 2.82
C GLY A 448 20.33 26.63 4.12
N ASP A 449 20.29 27.37 5.23
CA ASP A 449 20.75 26.92 6.56
C ASP A 449 19.62 26.22 7.36
N ARG A 450 18.64 25.60 6.67
CA ARG A 450 17.43 25.02 7.30
C ARG A 450 17.43 23.50 7.37
N ALA A 451 18.43 22.91 8.02
CA ALA A 451 18.15 21.77 8.87
C ALA A 451 17.95 22.32 10.29
N ARG A 452 16.71 22.43 10.75
CA ARG A 452 16.45 22.77 12.17
C ARG A 452 17.00 21.61 12.99
N PRO A 453 18.01 21.85 13.89
CA PRO A 453 18.37 20.84 14.87
C PRO A 453 17.12 20.61 15.73
N GLN A 454 16.64 19.38 15.81
CA GLN A 454 15.75 18.98 16.90
C GLN A 454 16.56 19.24 18.19
N ARG A 455 16.24 20.34 18.88
CA ARG A 455 16.72 20.55 20.25
C ARG A 455 16.29 19.33 21.05
N GLU A 456 17.26 18.49 21.38
CA GLU A 456 17.13 17.59 22.51
C GLU A 456 16.56 18.44 23.65
N ARG A 457 15.31 18.17 24.02
CA ARG A 457 14.78 18.59 25.30
C ARG A 457 15.55 17.75 26.34
N ARG A 458 16.76 18.22 26.70
CA ARG A 458 17.43 17.79 27.90
C ARG A 458 16.37 17.87 28.99
N GLY A 459 16.03 16.72 29.56
CA GLY A 459 15.13 16.61 30.69
C GLY A 459 15.55 17.63 31.74
N GLN A 460 14.65 18.57 32.03
CA GLN A 460 14.77 19.37 33.23
C GLN A 460 14.65 18.39 34.41
N ALA A 461 15.83 17.98 34.87
CA ALA A 461 15.93 17.34 36.18
C ALA A 461 15.25 18.27 37.19
N ALA A 462 14.19 17.77 37.78
CA ALA A 462 13.47 18.44 38.87
C ALA A 462 14.50 18.86 39.95
N ARG A 463 14.67 20.14 40.14
CA ARG A 463 15.41 20.67 41.28
C ARG A 463 14.66 20.31 42.55
N PRO A 464 15.28 19.73 43.58
CA PRO A 464 14.64 19.46 44.84
C PRO A 464 14.18 20.77 45.50
N ALA A 465 12.92 20.81 45.92
CA ALA A 465 12.31 21.90 46.64
C ALA A 465 13.08 22.14 47.95
N LYS A 466 13.66 23.36 48.13
CA LYS A 466 14.19 23.82 49.39
C LYS A 466 13.03 24.06 50.34
N THR A 467 12.97 23.26 51.39
CA THR A 467 12.14 23.46 52.60
C THR A 467 12.50 24.81 53.24
N ARG A 468 11.58 25.75 53.23
CA ARG A 468 11.66 26.96 54.05
C ARG A 468 10.92 26.69 55.37
N HIS A 469 11.70 26.67 56.44
CA HIS A 469 11.19 26.79 57.82
C HIS A 469 10.39 28.11 57.95
N THR A 470 9.14 28.01 58.35
CA THR A 470 8.34 29.10 58.82
C THR A 470 8.31 29.09 60.37
N GLN A 471 8.98 30.04 60.95
CA GLN A 471 8.73 30.47 62.35
C GLN A 471 7.44 31.32 62.40
N GLY A 472 6.64 31.04 63.41
CA GLY A 472 5.36 31.63 63.60
C GLY A 472 5.34 33.08 64.10
N ARG A 473 4.27 33.74 63.87
CA ARG A 473 3.71 34.79 64.79
C ARG A 473 2.20 34.92 64.61
N ARG A 474 1.57 35.04 65.72
CA ARG A 474 0.13 35.09 66.04
C ARG A 474 -0.49 36.53 65.83
N PRO A 475 -1.77 36.79 66.17
CA PRO A 475 -2.81 37.23 65.26
C PRO A 475 -3.34 38.63 65.59
N GLY A 476 -4.13 39.23 64.73
CA GLY A 476 -4.78 40.52 64.98
C GLY A 476 -5.96 40.81 64.08
N LYS A 477 -7.15 40.66 64.69
CA LYS A 477 -8.42 41.43 64.65
C LYS A 477 -9.03 41.83 63.26
N ALA A 478 -10.10 41.25 63.02
CA ALA A 478 -11.54 41.59 62.77
C ALA A 478 -11.93 42.99 62.25
N THR A 479 -12.81 43.00 61.30
CA THR A 479 -14.15 43.55 61.04
C THR A 479 -14.26 44.75 60.07
N PRO A 480 -15.46 45.12 59.61
CA PRO A 480 -16.34 44.39 58.64
C PRO A 480 -16.96 45.31 57.54
N LYS A 481 -17.75 44.67 56.65
CA LYS A 481 -18.93 45.25 55.95
C LYS A 481 -18.77 46.41 54.95
N ARG A 482 -19.22 46.18 53.74
CA ARG A 482 -20.47 46.82 53.25
C ARG A 482 -20.94 46.23 51.91
N THR A 483 -22.21 45.95 51.90
CA THR A 483 -23.14 45.62 50.85
C THR A 483 -23.40 46.75 49.85
N SER A 484 -23.73 46.41 48.59
CA SER A 484 -24.87 46.94 47.80
C SER A 484 -24.78 46.30 46.39
N ARG A 485 -25.67 45.50 45.97
CA ARG A 485 -27.05 45.59 45.47
C ARG A 485 -27.19 46.41 44.18
N SER A 486 -27.88 45.71 43.28
CA SER A 486 -28.78 46.15 42.19
C SER A 486 -28.08 46.36 40.85
N GLY A 487 -28.61 45.97 39.74
CA GLY A 487 -29.91 45.46 39.36
C GLY A 487 -30.06 45.49 37.84
N LYS A 488 -30.81 44.53 37.37
CA LYS A 488 -31.74 44.55 36.23
C LYS A 488 -31.44 45.39 34.96
N ARG A 489 -31.45 44.90 33.78
CA ARG A 489 -32.58 44.54 32.85
C ARG A 489 -32.14 44.54 31.38
N ARG A 490 -32.61 43.55 30.68
CA ARG A 490 -33.28 43.47 29.37
C ARG A 490 -32.80 44.40 28.23
N ARG A 491 -32.36 43.80 27.13
CA ARG A 491 -33.20 43.52 25.93
C ARG A 491 -32.49 42.42 25.13
#